data_ae407011ccab1d5f5805c7b9aab87f50
#
_entry.id   ae407011ccab1d5f5805c7b9aab87f50
#
_cell.length_a   1.000
_cell.length_b   1.000
_cell.length_c   1.000
_cell.angle_alpha   90.00
_cell.angle_beta   90.00
_cell.angle_gamma   90.00
#
_symmetry.space_group_name_H-M   'P 1'
#
loop_
_entity.id
_entity.type
_entity.pdbx_description
1 polymer ?
#
loop_
_entity_poly.entity_id
_entity_poly.type
_entity_poly.pdbx_seq_one_letter_code
_entity_poly.pdbx_strand_id
1 'polypeptide(L)'
;MLEWYVMLTFSAITFLIAYRDIKEKSLFYFLLNVFGILAGIIFEYPFITLGLWKHTLHPKFFGVSFYAAFMYIPWVTLTYSLSGKINKYFNKVYICYFLVGISIVFPIDAISVNLGFYQHTFNSVLRIFKVPIEMIIIEGISIAIFLALSERIIRFLIRSKH
;
A
#
# COMPACT_ATOMS: atom_id res chain seq x y z
N MET A 1 7.60 13.60 13.87
CA MET A 1 7.50 12.51 14.90
C MET A 1 6.15 11.79 14.85
N LEU A 2 5.03 12.51 14.68
CA LEU A 2 3.68 11.91 14.63
C LEU A 2 3.54 10.89 13.49
N GLU A 3 4.15 11.15 12.34
CA GLU A 3 4.16 10.26 11.17
C GLU A 3 4.75 8.88 11.49
N TRP A 4 5.80 8.83 12.31
CA TRP A 4 6.42 7.57 12.73
C TRP A 4 5.51 6.78 13.67
N TYR A 5 4.77 7.45 14.55
CA TYR A 5 3.78 6.77 15.41
C TYR A 5 2.66 6.16 14.58
N VAL A 6 2.15 6.87 13.56
CA VAL A 6 1.13 6.34 12.66
C VAL A 6 1.67 5.11 11.91
N MET A 7 2.87 5.21 11.33
CA MET A 7 3.50 4.11 10.61
C MET A 7 3.75 2.89 11.52
N LEU A 8 4.30 3.10 12.72
CA LEU A 8 4.58 2.03 13.67
C LEU A 8 3.28 1.34 14.13
N THR A 9 2.21 2.11 14.36
CA THR A 9 0.91 1.57 14.76
C THR A 9 0.34 0.68 13.66
N PHE A 10 0.30 1.15 12.41
CA PHE A 10 -0.15 0.33 11.28
C PHE A 10 0.73 -0.91 11.08
N SER A 11 2.05 -0.77 11.21
CA SER A 11 2.98 -1.90 11.10
C SER A 11 2.76 -2.93 12.21
N ALA A 12 2.51 -2.49 13.45
CA ALA A 12 2.22 -3.39 14.56
C ALA A 12 0.90 -4.14 14.35
N ILE A 13 -0.17 -3.44 13.94
CA ILE A 13 -1.46 -4.06 13.61
C ILE A 13 -1.28 -5.08 12.47
N THR A 14 -0.55 -4.72 11.42
CA THR A 14 -0.26 -5.60 10.29
C THR A 14 0.48 -6.85 10.75
N PHE A 15 1.53 -6.68 11.56
CA PHE A 15 2.30 -7.80 12.10
C PHE A 15 1.42 -8.74 12.93
N LEU A 16 0.56 -8.21 13.79
CA LEU A 16 -0.35 -9.02 14.61
C LEU A 16 -1.32 -9.85 13.75
N ILE A 17 -1.92 -9.23 12.72
CA ILE A 17 -2.90 -9.88 11.85
C ILE A 17 -2.25 -10.89 10.90
N ALA A 18 -1.10 -10.56 10.35
CA ALA A 18 -0.40 -11.35 9.32
C ALA A 18 0.71 -12.24 9.89
N TYR A 19 0.94 -12.24 11.20
CA TYR A 19 2.09 -12.93 11.85
C TYR A 19 2.27 -14.37 11.40
N ARG A 20 1.19 -15.16 11.42
CA ARG A 20 1.23 -16.56 11.01
C ARG A 20 1.65 -16.72 9.56
N ASP A 21 1.05 -15.92 8.68
CA ASP A 21 1.33 -15.96 7.23
C ASP A 21 2.79 -15.53 6.95
N ILE A 22 3.28 -14.48 7.66
CA ILE A 22 4.67 -14.01 7.56
C ILE A 22 5.64 -15.10 8.04
N LYS A 23 5.35 -15.76 9.15
CA LYS A 23 6.19 -16.84 9.70
C LYS A 23 6.27 -18.03 8.75
N GLU A 24 5.14 -18.44 8.16
CA GLU A 24 5.08 -19.57 7.22
C GLU A 24 5.72 -19.27 5.86
N LYS A 25 5.76 -17.99 5.42
CA LYS A 25 6.23 -17.56 4.10
C LYS A 25 7.19 -16.37 4.18
N SER A 26 8.15 -16.42 5.10
CA SER A 26 8.99 -15.26 5.44
C SER A 26 9.73 -14.65 4.24
N LEU A 27 10.34 -15.48 3.38
CA LEU A 27 11.03 -14.99 2.17
C LEU A 27 10.07 -14.33 1.19
N PHE A 28 8.86 -14.88 1.02
CA PHE A 28 7.84 -14.29 0.16
C PHE A 28 7.45 -12.89 0.65
N TYR A 29 7.15 -12.73 1.94
CA TYR A 29 6.78 -11.44 2.52
C TYR A 29 7.93 -10.44 2.53
N PHE A 30 9.16 -10.91 2.74
CA PHE A 30 10.35 -10.05 2.60
C PHE A 30 10.44 -9.45 1.19
N LEU A 31 10.36 -10.29 0.15
CA LEU A 31 10.40 -9.82 -1.24
C LEU A 31 9.20 -8.94 -1.59
N LEU A 32 8.01 -9.30 -1.11
CA LEU A 32 6.80 -8.51 -1.31
C LEU A 32 6.95 -7.09 -0.74
N ASN A 33 7.55 -6.96 0.44
CA ASN A 33 7.78 -5.66 1.08
C ASN A 33 8.84 -4.83 0.36
N VAL A 34 9.93 -5.45 -0.10
CA VAL A 34 10.93 -4.77 -0.92
C VAL A 34 10.29 -4.23 -2.21
N PHE A 35 9.52 -5.06 -2.90
CA PHE A 35 8.78 -4.62 -4.09
C PHE A 35 7.73 -3.56 -3.76
N GLY A 36 7.09 -3.64 -2.60
CA GLY A 36 6.12 -2.65 -2.13
C GLY A 36 6.74 -1.26 -1.98
N ILE A 37 7.90 -1.15 -1.35
CA ILE A 37 8.62 0.13 -1.22
C ILE A 37 8.96 0.70 -2.61
N LEU A 38 9.52 -0.12 -3.49
CA LEU A 38 9.88 0.31 -4.84
C LEU A 38 8.64 0.74 -5.64
N ALA A 39 7.56 -0.03 -5.56
CA ALA A 39 6.30 0.30 -6.22
C ALA A 39 5.70 1.60 -5.67
N GLY A 40 5.79 1.84 -4.37
CA GLY A 40 5.36 3.09 -3.75
C GLY A 40 6.07 4.30 -4.35
N ILE A 41 7.39 4.23 -4.50
CA ILE A 41 8.16 5.30 -5.14
C ILE A 41 7.77 5.46 -6.61
N ILE A 42 7.73 4.36 -7.36
CA ILE A 42 7.43 4.37 -8.81
C ILE A 42 5.99 4.85 -9.06
N PHE A 43 5.05 4.45 -8.23
CA PHE A 43 3.64 4.82 -8.38
C PHE A 43 3.39 6.29 -8.02
N GLU A 44 3.97 6.78 -6.93
CA GLU A 44 3.71 8.15 -6.48
C GLU A 44 4.47 9.22 -7.29
N TYR A 45 5.64 8.88 -7.82
CA TYR A 45 6.49 9.81 -8.56
C TYR A 45 5.76 10.53 -9.71
N PRO A 46 4.99 9.87 -10.61
CA PRO A 46 4.23 10.55 -11.66
C PRO A 46 3.22 11.56 -11.11
N PHE A 47 2.50 11.23 -10.04
CA PHE A 47 1.51 12.14 -9.46
C PHE A 47 2.15 13.37 -8.83
N ILE A 48 3.32 13.22 -8.24
CA ILE A 48 4.10 14.33 -7.68
C ILE A 48 4.64 15.23 -8.80
N THR A 49 5.20 14.64 -9.86
CA THR A 49 5.76 15.41 -11.00
C THR A 49 4.69 16.15 -11.79
N LEU A 50 3.49 15.59 -11.88
CA LEU A 50 2.32 16.25 -12.46
C LEU A 50 1.67 17.28 -11.52
N GLY A 51 2.20 17.44 -10.31
CA GLY A 51 1.66 18.37 -9.32
C GLY A 51 0.31 17.96 -8.74
N LEU A 52 -0.10 16.69 -8.89
CA LEU A 52 -1.38 16.17 -8.38
C LEU A 52 -1.30 15.79 -6.89
N TRP A 53 -0.09 15.47 -6.41
CA TRP A 53 0.21 15.21 -5.00
C TRP A 53 1.37 16.06 -4.52
N LYS A 54 1.33 16.42 -3.25
CA LYS A 54 2.41 17.15 -2.58
C LYS A 54 2.70 16.53 -1.22
N HIS A 55 3.86 15.89 -1.08
CA HIS A 55 4.34 15.42 0.21
C HIS A 55 4.95 16.56 1.02
N THR A 56 4.59 16.67 2.27
CA THR A 56 5.10 17.68 3.20
C THR A 56 6.25 17.17 4.07
N LEU A 57 6.28 15.86 4.33
CA LEU A 57 7.26 15.21 5.19
C LEU A 57 8.64 15.06 4.53
N HIS A 58 9.67 15.13 5.34
CA HIS A 58 11.07 14.90 4.99
C HIS A 58 11.63 13.72 5.80
N PRO A 59 12.67 13.01 5.31
CA PRO A 59 13.33 13.17 4.02
C PRO A 59 12.50 12.66 2.84
N LYS A 60 12.88 13.08 1.62
CA LYS A 60 12.22 12.69 0.37
C LYS A 60 13.22 12.06 -0.60
N PHE A 61 12.74 11.13 -1.40
CA PHE A 61 13.45 10.54 -2.53
C PHE A 61 12.59 10.67 -3.79
N PHE A 62 13.06 11.37 -4.80
CA PHE A 62 12.28 11.77 -5.99
C PHE A 62 10.94 12.47 -5.65
N GLY A 63 10.94 13.30 -4.60
CA GLY A 63 9.73 13.98 -4.14
C GLY A 63 8.81 13.14 -3.24
N VAL A 64 8.94 11.83 -3.24
CA VAL A 64 8.20 10.90 -2.37
C VAL A 64 8.81 10.93 -0.96
N SER A 65 7.99 11.14 0.07
CA SER A 65 8.46 11.07 1.45
C SER A 65 8.78 9.62 1.83
N PHE A 66 9.80 9.42 2.67
CA PHE A 66 10.10 8.08 3.18
C PHE A 66 8.92 7.50 3.95
N TYR A 67 8.17 8.33 4.67
CA TYR A 67 6.93 7.91 5.31
C TYR A 67 5.99 7.20 4.32
N ALA A 68 5.68 7.85 3.19
CA ALA A 68 4.79 7.28 2.18
C ALA A 68 5.37 5.97 1.62
N ALA A 69 6.64 5.96 1.21
CA ALA A 69 7.28 4.76 0.67
C ALA A 69 7.23 3.57 1.65
N PHE A 70 7.50 3.80 2.93
CA PHE A 70 7.47 2.74 3.95
C PHE A 70 6.06 2.33 4.37
N MET A 71 5.04 3.19 4.21
CA MET A 71 3.64 2.81 4.45
C MET A 71 3.13 1.74 3.47
N TYR A 72 3.78 1.55 2.33
CA TYR A 72 3.48 0.43 1.43
C TYR A 72 3.77 -0.95 2.08
N ILE A 73 4.70 -1.05 3.05
CA ILE A 73 4.98 -2.30 3.76
C ILE A 73 3.72 -2.85 4.47
N PRO A 74 3.13 -2.14 5.45
CA PRO A 74 1.92 -2.63 6.10
C PRO A 74 0.75 -2.76 5.13
N TRP A 75 0.62 -1.86 4.15
CA TRP A 75 -0.46 -1.92 3.18
C TRP A 75 -0.42 -3.19 2.32
N VAL A 76 0.70 -3.48 1.64
CA VAL A 76 0.79 -4.66 0.76
C VAL A 76 0.73 -5.97 1.55
N THR A 77 1.38 -6.02 2.73
CA THR A 77 1.39 -7.19 3.60
C THR A 77 -0.01 -7.53 4.09
N LEU A 78 -0.73 -6.55 4.61
CA LEU A 78 -2.07 -6.75 5.17
C LEU A 78 -3.08 -7.07 4.07
N THR A 79 -3.01 -6.35 2.93
CA THR A 79 -3.88 -6.62 1.78
C THR A 79 -3.68 -8.04 1.27
N TYR A 80 -2.44 -8.51 1.10
CA TYR A 80 -2.15 -9.86 0.63
C TYR A 80 -2.66 -10.92 1.61
N SER A 81 -2.35 -10.79 2.90
CA SER A 81 -2.75 -11.74 3.94
C SER A 81 -4.28 -11.84 4.08
N LEU A 82 -4.97 -10.71 4.21
CA LEU A 82 -6.43 -10.69 4.36
C LEU A 82 -7.15 -11.17 3.09
N SER A 83 -6.69 -10.74 1.91
CA SER A 83 -7.27 -11.19 0.64
C SER A 83 -7.16 -12.70 0.47
N GLY A 84 -6.05 -13.31 0.86
CA GLY A 84 -5.89 -14.75 0.84
C GLY A 84 -6.90 -15.49 1.73
N LYS A 85 -7.21 -14.92 2.91
CA LYS A 85 -8.22 -15.47 3.83
C LYS A 85 -9.64 -15.32 3.27
N ILE A 86 -9.97 -14.15 2.73
CA ILE A 86 -11.30 -13.84 2.17
C ILE A 86 -11.55 -14.59 0.87
N ASN A 87 -10.53 -14.78 0.03
CA ASN A 87 -10.64 -15.49 -1.25
C ASN A 87 -11.13 -16.94 -1.12
N LYS A 88 -10.95 -17.55 0.05
CA LYS A 88 -11.52 -18.89 0.33
C LYS A 88 -13.04 -18.93 0.17
N TYR A 89 -13.71 -17.78 0.35
CA TYR A 89 -15.17 -17.67 0.22
C TYR A 89 -15.63 -17.17 -1.14
N PHE A 90 -14.82 -16.34 -1.81
CA PHE A 90 -15.22 -15.66 -3.05
C PHE A 90 -14.62 -16.26 -4.33
N ASN A 91 -13.52 -17.00 -4.23
CA ASN A 91 -12.77 -17.59 -5.35
C ASN A 91 -12.41 -16.56 -6.47
N LYS A 92 -12.17 -15.30 -6.09
CA LYS A 92 -11.84 -14.19 -7.01
C LYS A 92 -10.77 -13.29 -6.38
N VAL A 93 -9.55 -13.78 -6.31
CA VAL A 93 -8.43 -13.15 -5.58
C VAL A 93 -8.17 -11.69 -5.97
N TYR A 94 -8.29 -11.33 -7.24
CA TYR A 94 -8.04 -9.95 -7.69
C TYR A 94 -9.10 -8.97 -7.18
N ILE A 95 -10.36 -9.41 -7.09
CA ILE A 95 -11.43 -8.62 -6.48
C ILE A 95 -11.15 -8.45 -4.98
N CYS A 96 -10.66 -9.51 -4.32
CA CYS A 96 -10.26 -9.41 -2.92
C CYS A 96 -9.10 -8.42 -2.74
N TYR A 97 -8.08 -8.43 -3.62
CA TYR A 97 -6.98 -7.46 -3.58
C TYR A 97 -7.50 -6.02 -3.71
N PHE A 98 -8.41 -5.77 -4.63
CA PHE A 98 -9.01 -4.45 -4.83
C PHE A 98 -9.82 -4.01 -3.60
N LEU A 99 -10.79 -4.80 -3.15
CA LEU A 99 -11.69 -4.42 -2.06
C LEU A 99 -10.95 -4.29 -0.72
N VAL A 100 -10.08 -5.25 -0.39
CA VAL A 100 -9.28 -5.20 0.84
C VAL A 100 -8.26 -4.06 0.75
N GLY A 101 -7.64 -3.87 -0.41
CA GLY A 101 -6.70 -2.78 -0.63
C GLY A 101 -7.31 -1.40 -0.37
N ILE A 102 -8.50 -1.13 -0.93
CA ILE A 102 -9.23 0.12 -0.65
C ILE A 102 -9.58 0.25 0.85
N SER A 103 -10.06 -0.83 1.46
CA SER A 103 -10.46 -0.80 2.87
C SER A 103 -9.31 -0.50 3.82
N ILE A 104 -8.07 -0.76 3.39
CA ILE A 104 -6.86 -0.48 4.19
C ILE A 104 -6.28 0.88 3.83
N VAL A 105 -6.15 1.22 2.53
CA VAL A 105 -5.49 2.46 2.13
C VAL A 105 -6.34 3.68 2.47
N PHE A 106 -7.64 3.63 2.31
CA PHE A 106 -8.51 4.78 2.58
C PHE A 106 -8.37 5.35 4.00
N PRO A 107 -8.40 4.55 5.10
CA PRO A 107 -8.12 5.07 6.44
C PRO A 107 -6.71 5.65 6.60
N ILE A 108 -5.71 5.03 5.97
CA ILE A 108 -4.32 5.51 6.00
C ILE A 108 -4.23 6.89 5.37
N ASP A 109 -4.84 7.05 4.20
CA ASP A 109 -4.88 8.30 3.46
C ASP A 109 -5.66 9.37 4.20
N ALA A 110 -6.85 9.04 4.70
CA ALA A 110 -7.66 9.95 5.46
C ALA A 110 -6.92 10.50 6.69
N ILE A 111 -6.21 9.65 7.42
CA ILE A 111 -5.36 10.06 8.55
C ILE A 111 -4.21 10.94 8.05
N SER A 112 -3.47 10.51 7.04
CA SER A 112 -2.28 11.19 6.55
C SER A 112 -2.58 12.57 5.97
N VAL A 113 -3.66 12.71 5.19
CA VAL A 113 -4.10 13.99 4.62
C VAL A 113 -4.62 14.94 5.71
N ASN A 114 -5.38 14.42 6.68
CA ASN A 114 -5.89 15.26 7.77
C ASN A 114 -4.79 15.71 8.75
N LEU A 115 -3.74 14.91 8.91
CA LEU A 115 -2.55 15.30 9.68
C LEU A 115 -1.57 16.18 8.88
N GLY A 116 -1.85 16.43 7.59
CA GLY A 116 -1.04 17.27 6.75
C GLY A 116 0.26 16.62 6.26
N PHE A 117 0.37 15.29 6.27
CA PHE A 117 1.58 14.57 5.80
C PHE A 117 1.74 14.65 4.29
N TYR A 118 0.63 14.71 3.55
CA TYR A 118 0.57 15.04 2.14
C TYR A 118 -0.78 15.66 1.76
N GLN A 119 -0.89 16.16 0.54
CA GLN A 119 -2.06 16.84 0.01
C GLN A 119 -2.33 16.41 -1.42
N HIS A 120 -3.59 16.21 -1.74
CA HIS A 120 -4.09 16.08 -3.11
C HIS A 120 -4.45 17.48 -3.63
N THR A 121 -3.80 17.90 -4.69
CA THR A 121 -3.88 19.27 -5.22
C THR A 121 -4.84 19.43 -6.39
N PHE A 122 -5.28 18.32 -7.01
CA PHE A 122 -6.22 18.37 -8.13
C PHE A 122 -7.69 18.55 -7.69
N ASN A 123 -8.50 19.08 -8.59
CA ASN A 123 -9.93 19.23 -8.37
C ASN A 123 -10.61 17.86 -8.48
N SER A 124 -11.35 17.48 -7.45
CA SER A 124 -12.16 16.26 -7.40
C SER A 124 -13.61 16.61 -7.23
N VAL A 125 -14.49 15.85 -7.87
CA VAL A 125 -15.94 16.00 -7.75
C VAL A 125 -16.42 15.67 -6.34
N LEU A 126 -15.83 14.66 -5.73
CA LEU A 126 -16.19 14.20 -4.39
C LEU A 126 -14.94 13.89 -3.56
N ARG A 127 -14.92 14.40 -2.34
CA ARG A 127 -13.88 14.08 -1.34
C ARG A 127 -14.50 13.50 -0.08
N ILE A 128 -13.94 12.41 0.40
CA ILE A 128 -14.31 11.79 1.67
C ILE A 128 -13.11 11.94 2.60
N PHE A 129 -13.30 12.63 3.74
CA PHE A 129 -12.19 12.99 4.66
C PHE A 129 -11.00 13.65 3.95
N LYS A 130 -11.27 14.57 3.02
CA LYS A 130 -10.32 15.27 2.14
C LYS A 130 -9.63 14.38 1.09
N VAL A 131 -9.86 13.08 1.07
CA VAL A 131 -9.33 12.16 0.06
C VAL A 131 -10.26 12.16 -1.16
N PRO A 132 -9.76 12.42 -2.38
CA PRO A 132 -10.54 12.31 -3.60
C PRO A 132 -10.98 10.86 -3.86
N ILE A 133 -12.24 10.65 -4.25
CA ILE A 133 -12.76 9.31 -4.51
C ILE A 133 -12.03 8.63 -5.68
N GLU A 134 -11.61 9.41 -6.66
CA GLU A 134 -10.83 8.93 -7.81
C GLU A 134 -9.51 8.30 -7.36
N MET A 135 -8.88 8.88 -6.33
CA MET A 135 -7.63 8.35 -5.78
C MET A 135 -7.85 7.01 -5.07
N ILE A 136 -8.90 6.90 -4.28
CA ILE A 136 -9.25 5.63 -3.62
C ILE A 136 -9.41 4.50 -4.63
N ILE A 137 -10.07 4.79 -5.77
CA ILE A 137 -10.26 3.81 -6.85
C ILE A 137 -8.93 3.47 -7.54
N ILE A 138 -8.13 4.49 -7.88
CA ILE A 138 -6.83 4.31 -8.54
C ILE A 138 -5.91 3.47 -7.66
N GLU A 139 -5.83 3.75 -6.38
CA GLU A 139 -5.01 3.01 -5.42
C GLU A 139 -5.50 1.56 -5.27
N GLY A 140 -6.81 1.34 -5.22
CA GLY A 140 -7.39 -0.01 -5.22
C GLY A 140 -7.03 -0.83 -6.46
N ILE A 141 -7.08 -0.22 -7.64
CA ILE A 141 -6.66 -0.86 -8.89
C ILE A 141 -5.16 -1.13 -8.88
N SER A 142 -4.38 -0.15 -8.46
CA SER A 142 -2.92 -0.24 -8.43
C SER A 142 -2.43 -1.34 -7.51
N ILE A 143 -2.98 -1.46 -6.29
CA ILE A 143 -2.61 -2.53 -5.37
C ILE A 143 -3.01 -3.90 -5.90
N ALA A 144 -4.17 -4.02 -6.57
CA ALA A 144 -4.60 -5.28 -7.14
C ALA A 144 -3.64 -5.75 -8.27
N ILE A 145 -3.26 -4.84 -9.17
CA ILE A 145 -2.29 -5.13 -10.23
C ILE A 145 -0.92 -5.45 -9.63
N PHE A 146 -0.45 -4.63 -8.69
CA PHE A 146 0.83 -4.82 -8.03
C PHE A 146 0.93 -6.19 -7.35
N LEU A 147 -0.06 -6.57 -6.55
CA LEU A 147 -0.06 -7.85 -5.85
C LEU A 147 -0.13 -9.03 -6.83
N ALA A 148 -0.93 -8.93 -7.88
CA ALA A 148 -1.03 -9.96 -8.92
C ALA A 148 0.31 -10.20 -9.65
N LEU A 149 1.03 -9.13 -10.00
CA LEU A 149 2.33 -9.19 -10.65
C LEU A 149 3.41 -9.68 -9.68
N SER A 150 3.48 -9.09 -8.50
CA SER A 150 4.48 -9.43 -7.48
C SER A 150 4.37 -10.89 -7.06
N GLU A 151 3.16 -11.41 -6.86
CA GLU A 151 2.97 -12.81 -6.52
C GLU A 151 3.55 -13.76 -7.59
N ARG A 152 3.32 -13.46 -8.86
CA ARG A 152 3.86 -14.26 -9.97
C ARG A 152 5.38 -14.22 -10.01
N ILE A 153 5.96 -13.02 -9.94
CA ILE A 153 7.41 -12.81 -9.97
C ILE A 153 8.08 -13.50 -8.77
N ILE A 154 7.58 -13.28 -7.56
CA ILE A 154 8.18 -13.84 -6.35
C ILE A 154 8.10 -15.37 -6.36
N ARG A 155 6.96 -15.94 -6.76
CA ARG A 155 6.82 -17.40 -6.90
C ARG A 155 7.80 -17.98 -7.93
N PHE A 156 8.00 -17.30 -9.05
CA PHE A 156 9.00 -17.69 -10.06
C PHE A 156 10.42 -17.66 -9.46
N LEU A 157 10.80 -16.56 -8.79
CA LEU A 157 12.12 -16.40 -8.17
C LEU A 157 12.39 -17.45 -7.08
N ILE A 158 11.39 -17.81 -6.29
CA ILE A 158 11.56 -18.83 -5.25
C ILE A 158 11.70 -20.23 -5.88
N ARG A 159 10.92 -20.55 -6.92
CA ARG A 159 10.99 -21.86 -7.60
C ARG A 159 12.28 -22.06 -8.37
N SER A 160 12.86 -21.03 -8.94
CA SER A 160 14.10 -21.11 -9.71
C SER A 160 15.34 -21.41 -8.88
N LYS A 161 15.23 -21.38 -7.54
CA LYS A 161 16.33 -21.69 -6.61
C LYS A 161 16.36 -23.16 -6.15
N HIS A 162 15.37 -23.95 -6.57
CA HIS A 162 15.27 -25.39 -6.32
C HIS A 162 15.31 -26.17 -7.63
#